data_b368d7e5a60e2fdcfb0f8b8e2b0238ec
#
_entry.id   b368d7e5a60e2fdcfb0f8b8e2b0238ec
#
_cell.length_a   1.000
_cell.length_b   1.000
_cell.length_c   1.000
_cell.angle_alpha   90.00
_cell.angle_beta   90.00
_cell.angle_gamma   90.00
#
_symmetry.space_group_name_H-M   'P 1'
#
loop_
_entity.id
_entity.type
_entity.pdbx_description
1 polymer ?
#
loop_
_entity_poly.entity_id
_entity_poly.type
_entity_poly.pdbx_seq_one_letter_code
_entity_poly.pdbx_strand_id
1 'polypeptide(L)'
;MSNAGSGRRLFGAIFWSVLIVTAFPLASEAQYKGDDIPGFLGLQSGTQAPPGIYVGNVVWVYPTSTIKDNSGHAINLPGSLTSTAEIILLNVVTNYKLFGGNIGGSDGFPFIKNRIELNSLDVNTPFAYTDMFLGASLGWSLKRADIMAGYNLYIPTGRFSQGANDNTGLGQWGNEFTIGSTVYPDQKKLWNVAATFALEFHTDKSGTNINVGDMGTVQGGVGRTFYKKVSGPIPMIMNLGVAGYAQFKVTGDSGSDIPPALRGYKDRVFGLGPEFNIYIPKPRLSLLVRYEPEFGARLRTQGQTVVFSIGWVAKSLVKQPH
;
A
#
# COMPACT_ATOMS: atom_id res chain seq x y z
N MET A 1 23.90 -66.31 8.57
CA MET A 1 23.02 -65.59 9.45
C MET A 1 23.39 -64.10 9.32
N SER A 2 22.96 -63.44 8.39
CA SER A 2 21.80 -62.60 8.08
C SER A 2 21.73 -61.37 9.01
N ASN A 3 22.24 -60.26 8.52
CA ASN A 3 21.89 -58.96 9.05
C ASN A 3 21.27 -58.12 7.90
N ALA A 4 19.96 -58.13 7.85
CA ALA A 4 19.14 -57.26 7.03
C ALA A 4 18.28 -56.44 7.96
N GLY A 5 18.42 -55.09 7.96
CA GLY A 5 17.44 -54.31 8.74
C GLY A 5 17.89 -52.89 9.12
N SER A 6 18.29 -52.02 8.18
CA SER A 6 18.38 -50.61 8.53
C SER A 6 18.10 -49.64 7.37
N GLY A 7 17.45 -50.10 6.30
CA GLY A 7 17.17 -49.26 5.12
C GLY A 7 15.77 -48.63 5.01
N ARG A 8 14.89 -48.84 5.97
CA ARG A 8 13.45 -48.48 5.78
C ARG A 8 12.92 -47.26 6.52
N ARG A 9 13.73 -46.56 7.31
CA ARG A 9 13.25 -45.40 8.09
C ARG A 9 13.68 -44.02 7.55
N LEU A 10 14.58 -43.97 6.58
CA LEU A 10 14.98 -42.67 6.00
C LEU A 10 14.12 -42.21 4.81
N PHE A 11 13.40 -43.10 4.14
CA PHE A 11 12.54 -42.72 3.00
C PHE A 11 11.18 -42.14 3.40
N GLY A 12 10.70 -42.38 4.61
CA GLY A 12 9.42 -41.85 5.08
C GLY A 12 9.41 -40.36 5.42
N ALA A 13 10.55 -39.82 5.89
CA ALA A 13 10.61 -38.43 6.37
C ALA A 13 10.78 -37.42 5.24
N ILE A 14 11.38 -37.81 4.11
CA ILE A 14 11.58 -36.92 2.96
C ILE A 14 10.29 -36.77 2.13
N PHE A 15 9.45 -37.81 2.09
CA PHE A 15 8.19 -37.78 1.33
C PHE A 15 7.10 -36.89 1.95
N TRP A 16 7.10 -36.73 3.28
CA TRP A 16 6.16 -35.86 3.98
C TRP A 16 6.54 -34.38 3.91
N SER A 17 7.83 -34.06 3.79
CA SER A 17 8.30 -32.68 3.66
C SER A 17 8.02 -32.07 2.28
N VAL A 18 7.94 -32.91 1.23
CA VAL A 18 7.66 -32.48 -0.13
C VAL A 18 6.17 -32.34 -0.40
N LEU A 19 5.32 -33.11 0.31
CA LEU A 19 3.85 -33.06 0.13
C LEU A 19 3.20 -31.83 0.76
N ILE A 20 3.84 -31.18 1.74
CA ILE A 20 3.32 -29.97 2.39
C ILE A 20 3.50 -28.74 1.49
N VAL A 21 4.49 -28.73 0.60
CA VAL A 21 4.78 -27.59 -0.31
C VAL A 21 3.83 -27.57 -1.52
N THR A 22 3.23 -28.69 -1.91
CA THR A 22 2.40 -28.78 -3.12
C THR A 22 0.90 -28.52 -2.89
N ALA A 23 0.47 -28.33 -1.64
CA ALA A 23 -0.95 -28.19 -1.29
C ALA A 23 -1.40 -26.77 -0.92
N PHE A 24 -0.47 -25.79 -0.94
CA PHE A 24 -0.88 -24.39 -0.77
C PHE A 24 -1.32 -23.81 -2.12
N PRO A 25 -2.58 -23.46 -2.31
CA PRO A 25 -2.94 -22.61 -3.42
C PRO A 25 -2.26 -21.26 -3.19
N LEU A 26 -1.18 -20.99 -3.94
CA LEU A 26 -0.41 -19.74 -3.89
C LEU A 26 -1.30 -18.50 -4.16
N ALA A 27 -2.47 -18.69 -4.74
CA ALA A 27 -3.53 -17.71 -4.84
C ALA A 27 -4.07 -17.24 -3.46
N SER A 28 -3.90 -18.03 -2.38
CA SER A 28 -4.40 -17.66 -1.06
C SER A 28 -3.52 -16.64 -0.34
N GLU A 29 -2.22 -16.55 -0.65
CA GLU A 29 -1.36 -15.55 -0.01
C GLU A 29 -1.72 -14.12 -0.38
N ALA A 30 -2.24 -13.88 -1.59
CA ALA A 30 -2.79 -12.59 -1.98
C ALA A 30 -4.07 -12.25 -1.18
N GLN A 31 -4.69 -13.23 -0.52
CA GLN A 31 -5.95 -13.08 0.18
C GLN A 31 -5.81 -12.72 1.68
N TYR A 32 -4.60 -12.82 2.26
CA TYR A 32 -4.34 -12.48 3.67
C TYR A 32 -3.60 -11.16 3.84
N LYS A 33 -3.90 -10.19 2.98
CA LYS A 33 -3.33 -8.84 3.04
C LYS A 33 -4.37 -7.85 3.55
N GLY A 34 -3.88 -6.71 4.07
CA GLY A 34 -4.69 -5.53 4.30
C GLY A 34 -5.03 -4.81 3.00
N ASP A 35 -5.86 -3.78 3.13
CA ASP A 35 -6.33 -2.93 2.04
C ASP A 35 -5.34 -1.81 1.72
N ASP A 36 -4.53 -1.36 2.71
CA ASP A 36 -3.52 -0.32 2.52
C ASP A 36 -2.40 -0.77 1.56
N ILE A 37 -2.22 0.01 0.50
CA ILE A 37 -1.22 -0.24 -0.52
C ILE A 37 0.12 0.35 -0.07
N PRO A 38 1.15 -0.48 0.22
CA PRO A 38 2.45 0.03 0.61
C PRO A 38 3.10 0.81 -0.54
N GLY A 39 3.74 1.94 -0.18
CA GLY A 39 4.32 2.86 -1.15
C GLY A 39 3.28 3.79 -1.81
N PHE A 40 2.07 3.92 -1.27
CA PHE A 40 1.07 4.87 -1.75
C PHE A 40 1.39 6.31 -1.31
N LEU A 41 1.93 6.49 -0.12
CA LEU A 41 2.37 7.78 0.42
C LEU A 41 3.90 7.93 0.37
N GLY A 42 4.42 9.16 0.32
CA GLY A 42 5.85 9.41 0.20
C GLY A 42 6.33 10.73 0.84
N LEU A 43 7.08 11.55 0.10
CA LEU A 43 7.83 12.72 0.61
C LEU A 43 7.00 13.74 1.41
N GLN A 44 5.68 13.77 1.23
CA GLN A 44 4.79 14.69 1.94
C GLN A 44 3.62 13.95 2.60
N SER A 45 3.86 12.72 3.04
CA SER A 45 2.82 11.83 3.58
C SER A 45 2.04 12.41 4.76
N GLY A 46 2.62 13.28 5.57
CA GLY A 46 1.98 13.94 6.71
C GLY A 46 1.38 15.31 6.41
N THR A 47 1.25 15.70 5.13
CA THR A 47 0.72 17.01 4.73
C THR A 47 -0.63 16.85 4.05
N GLN A 48 -1.68 17.49 4.59
CA GLN A 48 -2.94 17.64 3.91
C GLN A 48 -2.83 18.74 2.83
N ALA A 49 -3.46 18.55 1.67
CA ALA A 49 -3.53 19.57 0.64
C ALA A 49 -4.21 20.85 1.15
N PRO A 50 -3.93 22.03 0.57
CA PRO A 50 -4.68 23.24 0.88
C PRO A 50 -6.18 23.11 0.60
N PRO A 51 -7.06 23.94 1.17
CA PRO A 51 -8.47 23.91 0.87
C PRO A 51 -8.78 23.97 -0.62
N GLY A 52 -9.49 22.97 -1.13
CA GLY A 52 -9.74 22.78 -2.56
C GLY A 52 -10.46 21.48 -2.89
N ILE A 53 -10.74 21.31 -4.18
CA ILE A 53 -11.26 20.09 -4.79
C ILE A 53 -10.19 19.57 -5.73
N TYR A 54 -9.80 18.33 -5.54
CA TYR A 54 -8.71 17.68 -6.25
C TYR A 54 -9.22 16.38 -6.89
N VAL A 55 -8.84 16.17 -8.14
CA VAL A 55 -9.08 14.91 -8.84
C VAL A 55 -7.72 14.33 -9.21
N GLY A 56 -7.53 13.05 -8.98
CA GLY A 56 -6.27 12.38 -9.26
C GLY A 56 -6.49 11.02 -9.91
N ASN A 57 -5.43 10.55 -10.54
CA ASN A 57 -5.30 9.18 -11.00
C ASN A 57 -3.93 8.68 -10.54
N VAL A 58 -3.91 7.54 -9.91
CA VAL A 58 -2.69 6.87 -9.44
C VAL A 58 -2.62 5.50 -10.11
N VAL A 59 -1.52 5.23 -10.78
CA VAL A 59 -1.18 3.90 -11.29
C VAL A 59 -0.08 3.32 -10.42
N TRP A 60 -0.37 2.21 -9.78
CA TRP A 60 0.56 1.44 -8.97
C TRP A 60 0.84 0.11 -9.67
N VAL A 61 2.12 -0.22 -9.83
CA VAL A 61 2.56 -1.46 -10.49
C VAL A 61 3.52 -2.18 -9.56
N TYR A 62 3.27 -3.46 -9.34
CA TYR A 62 4.06 -4.32 -8.46
C TYR A 62 4.49 -5.60 -9.17
N PRO A 63 5.63 -5.63 -9.86
CA PRO A 63 6.24 -6.85 -10.37
C PRO A 63 7.08 -7.53 -9.29
N THR A 64 6.97 -8.85 -9.21
CA THR A 64 7.82 -9.69 -8.37
C THR A 64 8.01 -11.08 -8.95
N SER A 65 9.18 -11.68 -8.71
CA SER A 65 9.49 -13.08 -9.00
C SER A 65 10.02 -13.81 -7.75
N THR A 66 9.92 -13.18 -6.58
CA THR A 66 10.50 -13.68 -5.34
C THR A 66 9.43 -13.77 -4.26
N ILE A 67 9.30 -14.93 -3.65
CA ILE A 67 8.52 -15.17 -2.43
C ILE A 67 9.51 -15.50 -1.32
N LYS A 68 9.28 -14.97 -0.12
CA LYS A 68 10.13 -15.18 1.06
C LYS A 68 9.42 -16.05 2.10
N ASP A 69 10.18 -16.96 2.70
CA ASP A 69 9.74 -17.76 3.84
C ASP A 69 9.75 -16.94 5.17
N ASN A 70 9.39 -17.57 6.27
CA ASN A 70 9.41 -16.95 7.60
C ASN A 70 10.81 -16.52 8.07
N SER A 71 11.87 -17.11 7.53
CA SER A 71 13.25 -16.75 7.84
C SER A 71 13.80 -15.66 6.89
N GLY A 72 13.04 -15.31 5.85
CA GLY A 72 13.42 -14.34 4.83
C GLY A 72 14.27 -14.94 3.70
N HIS A 73 14.38 -16.28 3.62
CA HIS A 73 15.01 -16.94 2.48
C HIS A 73 14.07 -16.97 1.29
N ALA A 74 14.63 -16.90 0.08
CA ALA A 74 13.81 -17.05 -1.13
C ALA A 74 13.33 -18.50 -1.26
N ILE A 75 12.02 -18.64 -1.48
CA ILE A 75 11.42 -19.92 -1.85
C ILE A 75 11.66 -20.10 -3.35
N ASN A 76 12.23 -21.24 -3.73
CA ASN A 76 12.50 -21.55 -5.14
C ASN A 76 11.19 -21.95 -5.86
N LEU A 77 10.42 -20.96 -6.26
CA LEU A 77 9.21 -21.09 -7.08
C LEU A 77 9.44 -20.30 -8.37
N PRO A 78 9.80 -20.98 -9.48
CA PRO A 78 10.01 -20.29 -10.74
C PRO A 78 8.69 -19.69 -11.25
N GLY A 79 8.74 -18.42 -11.62
CA GLY A 79 7.60 -17.69 -12.13
C GLY A 79 7.62 -16.22 -11.79
N SER A 80 6.51 -15.55 -12.08
CA SER A 80 6.34 -14.13 -11.83
C SER A 80 4.92 -13.79 -11.37
N LEU A 81 4.81 -12.69 -10.63
CA LEU A 81 3.55 -12.06 -10.28
C LEU A 81 3.65 -10.58 -10.63
N THR A 82 2.67 -10.06 -11.32
CA THR A 82 2.52 -8.61 -11.53
C THR A 82 1.11 -8.20 -11.15
N SER A 83 1.02 -7.28 -10.19
CA SER A 83 -0.23 -6.60 -9.86
C SER A 83 -0.17 -5.17 -10.38
N THR A 84 -1.23 -4.73 -11.03
CA THR A 84 -1.39 -3.34 -11.49
C THR A 84 -2.69 -2.81 -10.93
N ALA A 85 -2.63 -1.71 -10.19
CA ALA A 85 -3.82 -0.99 -9.72
C ALA A 85 -3.86 0.39 -10.34
N GLU A 86 -5.05 0.82 -10.73
CA GLU A 86 -5.35 2.20 -11.10
C GLU A 86 -6.41 2.74 -10.18
N ILE A 87 -6.17 3.89 -9.57
CA ILE A 87 -7.05 4.47 -8.55
C ILE A 87 -7.44 5.87 -9.00
N ILE A 88 -8.73 6.07 -9.27
CA ILE A 88 -9.30 7.39 -9.47
C ILE A 88 -9.61 7.97 -8.12
N LEU A 89 -9.06 9.14 -7.81
CA LEU A 89 -9.16 9.81 -6.52
C LEU A 89 -9.97 11.10 -6.63
N LEU A 90 -10.90 11.28 -5.71
CA LEU A 90 -11.50 12.56 -5.40
C LEU A 90 -11.08 12.96 -3.98
N ASN A 91 -10.51 14.15 -3.84
CA ASN A 91 -10.16 14.69 -2.52
C ASN A 91 -10.73 16.10 -2.37
N VAL A 92 -11.37 16.36 -1.26
CA VAL A 92 -11.96 17.66 -0.92
C VAL A 92 -11.41 18.10 0.42
N VAL A 93 -10.75 19.25 0.46
CA VAL A 93 -10.32 19.88 1.70
C VAL A 93 -11.11 21.17 1.87
N THR A 94 -11.81 21.32 2.98
CA THR A 94 -12.69 22.45 3.25
C THR A 94 -11.95 23.59 3.98
N ASN A 95 -12.57 24.76 4.03
CA ASN A 95 -12.17 25.85 4.93
C ASN A 95 -12.73 25.69 6.35
N TYR A 96 -13.59 24.72 6.58
CA TYR A 96 -14.09 24.43 7.92
C TYR A 96 -13.01 23.78 8.77
N LYS A 97 -12.98 24.15 10.04
CA LYS A 97 -11.96 23.65 10.98
C LYS A 97 -12.62 22.93 12.13
N LEU A 98 -12.01 21.80 12.50
CA LEU A 98 -12.29 21.08 13.73
C LEU A 98 -11.01 20.96 14.53
N PHE A 99 -11.03 21.36 15.80
CA PHE A 99 -9.82 21.43 16.65
C PHE A 99 -8.66 22.22 16.02
N GLY A 100 -8.97 23.23 15.20
CA GLY A 100 -7.98 24.05 14.50
C GLY A 100 -7.44 23.46 13.19
N GLY A 101 -7.70 22.19 12.91
CA GLY A 101 -7.34 21.51 11.64
C GLY A 101 -8.44 21.64 10.59
N ASN A 102 -8.05 21.72 9.32
CA ASN A 102 -8.98 21.71 8.20
C ASN A 102 -9.60 20.34 8.01
N ILE A 103 -10.91 20.28 7.80
CA ILE A 103 -11.64 19.05 7.51
C ILE A 103 -11.45 18.69 6.04
N GLY A 104 -11.03 17.45 5.76
CA GLY A 104 -10.94 16.88 4.42
C GLY A 104 -11.70 15.57 4.32
N GLY A 105 -12.01 15.19 3.09
CA GLY A 105 -12.55 13.89 2.72
C GLY A 105 -11.93 13.40 1.42
N SER A 106 -11.85 12.09 1.25
CA SER A 106 -11.33 11.46 0.04
C SER A 106 -12.13 10.23 -0.32
N ASP A 107 -12.28 10.00 -1.62
CA ASP A 107 -12.88 8.79 -2.18
C ASP A 107 -11.90 8.18 -3.17
N GLY A 108 -11.75 6.86 -3.15
CA GLY A 108 -10.95 6.12 -4.11
C GLY A 108 -11.76 5.06 -4.83
N PHE A 109 -11.70 5.09 -6.16
CA PHE A 109 -12.33 4.12 -7.05
C PHE A 109 -11.23 3.31 -7.73
N PRO A 110 -10.78 2.20 -7.14
CA PRO A 110 -9.65 1.44 -7.65
C PRO A 110 -10.10 0.33 -8.60
N PHE A 111 -9.24 0.07 -9.59
CA PHE A 111 -9.29 -1.07 -10.50
C PHE A 111 -8.00 -1.85 -10.36
N ILE A 112 -8.07 -3.17 -10.47
CA ILE A 112 -6.90 -4.04 -10.34
C ILE A 112 -6.84 -5.07 -11.48
N LYS A 113 -5.62 -5.41 -11.86
CA LYS A 113 -5.29 -6.55 -12.72
C LYS A 113 -4.16 -7.33 -12.09
N ASN A 114 -4.31 -8.65 -11.99
CA ASN A 114 -3.27 -9.55 -11.52
C ASN A 114 -2.87 -10.51 -12.65
N ARG A 115 -1.56 -10.65 -12.86
CA ARG A 115 -0.95 -11.66 -13.71
C ARG A 115 -0.04 -12.51 -12.84
N ILE A 116 -0.35 -13.79 -12.71
CA ILE A 116 0.41 -14.75 -11.91
C ILE A 116 0.80 -15.91 -12.81
N GLU A 117 2.10 -16.13 -12.96
CA GLU A 117 2.70 -17.23 -13.72
C GLU A 117 3.63 -17.99 -12.78
N LEU A 118 3.13 -19.03 -12.12
CA LEU A 118 3.90 -19.82 -11.15
C LEU A 118 3.72 -21.31 -11.47
N ASN A 119 4.75 -21.99 -11.97
CA ASN A 119 4.68 -23.41 -12.32
C ASN A 119 3.44 -23.78 -13.16
N SER A 120 2.49 -24.49 -12.55
CA SER A 120 1.22 -24.91 -13.16
C SER A 120 0.08 -23.91 -12.95
N LEU A 121 0.30 -22.80 -12.23
CA LEU A 121 -0.70 -21.77 -11.98
C LEU A 121 -0.50 -20.61 -12.95
N ASP A 122 -1.46 -20.44 -13.86
CA ASP A 122 -1.54 -19.31 -14.80
C ASP A 122 -2.84 -18.57 -14.53
N VAL A 123 -2.74 -17.38 -13.93
CA VAL A 123 -3.88 -16.51 -13.63
C VAL A 123 -3.69 -15.18 -14.36
N ASN A 124 -4.67 -14.78 -15.11
CA ASN A 124 -4.72 -13.49 -15.78
C ASN A 124 -6.10 -12.88 -15.55
N THR A 125 -6.26 -12.12 -14.48
CA THR A 125 -7.54 -11.46 -14.20
C THR A 125 -7.80 -10.35 -15.23
N PRO A 126 -9.05 -10.07 -15.58
CA PRO A 126 -9.38 -8.87 -16.31
C PRO A 126 -9.01 -7.64 -15.45
N PHE A 127 -8.81 -6.50 -16.09
CA PHE A 127 -8.75 -5.22 -15.39
C PHE A 127 -10.16 -4.88 -14.89
N ALA A 128 -10.39 -4.95 -13.60
CA ALA A 128 -11.71 -4.87 -13.01
C ALA A 128 -11.71 -4.07 -11.70
N TYR A 129 -12.89 -3.57 -11.36
CA TYR A 129 -13.13 -2.83 -10.12
C TYR A 129 -12.81 -3.69 -8.89
N THR A 130 -12.22 -3.07 -7.87
CA THR A 130 -11.86 -3.72 -6.61
C THR A 130 -12.50 -2.98 -5.41
N ASP A 131 -11.95 -3.13 -4.22
CA ASP A 131 -12.50 -2.56 -3.01
C ASP A 131 -12.26 -1.05 -2.95
N MET A 132 -13.33 -0.26 -2.86
CA MET A 132 -13.25 1.20 -2.76
C MET A 132 -12.92 1.64 -1.34
N PHE A 133 -12.44 2.87 -1.18
CA PHE A 133 -12.29 3.46 0.14
C PHE A 133 -12.91 4.85 0.23
N LEU A 134 -13.36 5.17 1.45
CA LEU A 134 -13.83 6.48 1.86
C LEU A 134 -12.96 6.98 3.01
N GLY A 135 -12.40 8.16 2.85
CA GLY A 135 -11.51 8.76 3.85
C GLY A 135 -12.05 10.06 4.44
N ALA A 136 -11.75 10.27 5.71
CA ALA A 136 -11.91 11.55 6.39
C ALA A 136 -10.58 11.98 7.01
N SER A 137 -10.26 13.26 7.00
CA SER A 137 -9.00 13.75 7.53
C SER A 137 -9.12 15.11 8.23
N LEU A 138 -8.19 15.35 9.15
CA LEU A 138 -7.91 16.65 9.74
C LEU A 138 -6.46 17.01 9.47
N GLY A 139 -6.20 18.23 8.99
CA GLY A 139 -4.87 18.70 8.68
C GLY A 139 -4.56 20.05 9.35
N TRP A 140 -3.41 20.12 10.01
CA TRP A 140 -2.89 21.31 10.65
C TRP A 140 -1.60 21.75 9.97
N SER A 141 -1.59 22.97 9.41
CA SER A 141 -0.39 23.58 8.87
C SER A 141 0.22 24.53 9.87
N LEU A 142 1.40 24.16 10.40
CA LEU A 142 2.15 24.93 11.38
C LEU A 142 3.34 25.62 10.70
N LYS A 143 4.05 26.45 11.47
CA LYS A 143 5.19 27.21 10.93
C LYS A 143 6.29 26.31 10.35
N ARG A 144 6.59 25.18 11.02
CA ARG A 144 7.67 24.26 10.64
C ARG A 144 7.24 22.80 10.54
N ALA A 145 5.97 22.52 10.59
CA ALA A 145 5.43 21.18 10.44
C ALA A 145 4.02 21.24 9.92
N ASP A 146 3.64 20.24 9.13
CA ASP A 146 2.26 19.90 8.89
C ASP A 146 1.96 18.60 9.68
N ILE A 147 0.74 18.47 10.14
CA ILE A 147 0.25 17.28 10.86
C ILE A 147 -1.05 16.87 10.19
N MET A 148 -1.26 15.59 10.05
CA MET A 148 -2.48 15.01 9.51
C MET A 148 -2.92 13.86 10.41
N ALA A 149 -4.22 13.80 10.71
CA ALA A 149 -4.88 12.62 11.26
C ALA A 149 -5.99 12.22 10.30
N GLY A 150 -6.19 10.93 10.10
CA GLY A 150 -7.16 10.42 9.14
C GLY A 150 -7.80 9.12 9.58
N TYR A 151 -8.91 8.82 8.93
CA TYR A 151 -9.60 7.55 9.00
C TYR A 151 -10.03 7.16 7.59
N ASN A 152 -9.74 5.92 7.19
CA ASN A 152 -10.21 5.33 5.95
C ASN A 152 -11.09 4.11 6.24
N LEU A 153 -12.19 4.01 5.53
CA LEU A 153 -13.07 2.85 5.49
C LEU A 153 -12.92 2.18 4.14
N TYR A 154 -12.39 0.97 4.11
CA TYR A 154 -12.33 0.12 2.93
C TYR A 154 -13.61 -0.72 2.84
N ILE A 155 -14.25 -0.67 1.69
CA ILE A 155 -15.56 -1.27 1.43
C ILE A 155 -15.39 -2.41 0.44
N PRO A 156 -15.79 -3.66 0.77
CA PRO A 156 -15.60 -4.83 -0.08
C PRO A 156 -16.56 -4.79 -1.29
N THR A 157 -16.29 -3.90 -2.24
CA THR A 157 -17.05 -3.73 -3.48
C THR A 157 -16.51 -4.53 -4.65
N GLY A 158 -15.27 -5.04 -4.53
CA GLY A 158 -14.67 -5.93 -5.48
C GLY A 158 -15.26 -7.33 -5.42
N ARG A 159 -15.02 -8.12 -6.48
CA ARG A 159 -15.47 -9.51 -6.49
C ARG A 159 -14.61 -10.35 -5.56
N PHE A 160 -15.27 -11.08 -4.67
CA PHE A 160 -14.65 -12.04 -3.78
C PHE A 160 -15.45 -13.35 -3.71
N SER A 161 -14.75 -14.47 -3.86
CA SER A 161 -15.24 -15.82 -3.56
C SER A 161 -14.10 -16.62 -2.96
N GLN A 162 -14.37 -17.37 -1.90
CA GLN A 162 -13.35 -18.20 -1.25
C GLN A 162 -12.74 -19.20 -2.25
N GLY A 163 -11.40 -19.23 -2.34
CA GLY A 163 -10.67 -20.14 -3.23
C GLY A 163 -10.70 -19.82 -4.72
N ALA A 164 -11.38 -18.74 -5.14
CA ALA A 164 -11.36 -18.33 -6.54
C ALA A 164 -10.02 -17.64 -6.89
N ASN A 165 -9.51 -17.91 -8.09
CA ASN A 165 -8.25 -17.34 -8.59
C ASN A 165 -8.43 -15.97 -9.26
N ASP A 166 -9.66 -15.52 -9.44
CA ASP A 166 -10.01 -14.32 -10.17
C ASP A 166 -10.65 -13.23 -9.27
N ASN A 167 -10.42 -13.31 -7.96
CA ASN A 167 -10.82 -12.29 -7.02
C ASN A 167 -10.16 -10.95 -7.34
N THR A 168 -10.96 -9.89 -7.35
CA THR A 168 -10.50 -8.50 -7.49
C THR A 168 -10.55 -7.76 -6.17
N GLY A 169 -11.43 -8.15 -5.24
CA GLY A 169 -11.52 -7.63 -3.89
C GLY A 169 -10.99 -8.60 -2.83
N LEU A 170 -10.79 -8.08 -1.62
CA LEU A 170 -10.32 -8.86 -0.46
C LEU A 170 -11.46 -9.54 0.31
N GLY A 171 -12.71 -9.08 0.07
CA GLY A 171 -13.92 -9.65 0.68
C GLY A 171 -14.07 -9.34 2.17
N GLN A 172 -13.43 -8.30 2.67
CA GLN A 172 -13.46 -7.86 4.06
C GLN A 172 -13.69 -6.35 4.14
N TRP A 173 -14.25 -5.85 5.22
CA TRP A 173 -14.22 -4.45 5.55
C TRP A 173 -12.90 -4.12 6.24
N GLY A 174 -12.25 -3.03 5.83
CA GLY A 174 -11.06 -2.49 6.48
C GLY A 174 -11.37 -1.16 7.16
N ASN A 175 -10.81 -0.96 8.34
CA ASN A 175 -10.88 0.28 9.11
C ASN A 175 -9.45 0.74 9.41
N GLU A 176 -9.02 1.85 8.87
CA GLU A 176 -7.66 2.35 9.01
C GLU A 176 -7.65 3.69 9.72
N PHE A 177 -6.82 3.81 10.74
CA PHE A 177 -6.51 5.06 11.42
C PHE A 177 -5.11 5.50 11.06
N THR A 178 -4.97 6.75 10.64
CA THR A 178 -3.68 7.32 10.23
C THR A 178 -3.31 8.53 11.06
N ILE A 179 -2.02 8.67 11.34
CA ILE A 179 -1.44 9.89 11.88
C ILE A 179 -0.10 10.14 11.19
N GLY A 180 0.16 11.36 10.77
CA GLY A 180 1.38 11.71 10.08
C GLY A 180 1.83 13.13 10.34
N SER A 181 3.10 13.38 10.05
CA SER A 181 3.68 14.72 10.09
C SER A 181 4.70 14.88 8.97
N THR A 182 4.76 16.10 8.42
CA THR A 182 5.85 16.56 7.56
C THR A 182 6.54 17.71 8.26
N VAL A 183 7.78 17.53 8.65
CA VAL A 183 8.61 18.52 9.33
C VAL A 183 9.51 19.24 8.33
N TYR A 184 9.65 20.55 8.47
CA TYR A 184 10.49 21.42 7.66
C TYR A 184 11.65 21.95 8.50
N PRO A 185 12.86 21.34 8.40
CA PRO A 185 14.02 21.74 9.19
C PRO A 185 14.46 23.19 8.96
N ASP A 186 14.29 23.70 7.73
CA ASP A 186 14.66 25.04 7.36
C ASP A 186 13.47 26.02 7.30
N GLN A 187 13.74 27.32 7.51
CA GLN A 187 12.70 28.37 7.52
C GLN A 187 12.00 28.55 6.17
N LYS A 188 12.68 28.24 5.08
CA LYS A 188 12.16 28.40 3.70
C LYS A 188 11.35 27.16 3.25
N LYS A 189 11.21 26.14 4.10
CA LYS A 189 10.56 24.87 3.80
C LYS A 189 11.10 24.21 2.52
N LEU A 190 12.43 24.31 2.30
CA LEU A 190 13.08 23.67 1.17
C LEU A 190 13.34 22.18 1.43
N TRP A 191 13.60 21.80 2.68
CA TRP A 191 13.73 20.42 3.08
C TRP A 191 12.47 19.95 3.81
N ASN A 192 12.06 18.74 3.53
CA ASN A 192 10.98 18.06 4.23
C ASN A 192 11.42 16.68 4.69
N VAL A 193 10.97 16.30 5.89
CA VAL A 193 11.03 14.96 6.45
C VAL A 193 9.62 14.57 6.82
N ALA A 194 9.09 13.54 6.19
CA ALA A 194 7.72 13.10 6.38
C ALA A 194 7.65 11.67 6.91
N ALA A 195 6.71 11.41 7.79
CA ALA A 195 6.34 10.08 8.22
C ALA A 195 4.84 10.03 8.53
N THR A 196 4.19 8.95 8.13
CA THR A 196 2.80 8.62 8.44
C THR A 196 2.76 7.19 8.94
N PHE A 197 2.07 6.97 10.04
CA PHE A 197 1.73 5.64 10.56
C PHE A 197 0.25 5.38 10.30
N ALA A 198 -0.06 4.21 9.78
CA ALA A 198 -1.40 3.69 9.59
C ALA A 198 -1.55 2.39 10.38
N LEU A 199 -2.72 2.21 11.00
CA LEU A 199 -3.11 0.99 11.68
C LEU A 199 -4.47 0.55 11.14
N GLU A 200 -4.50 -0.64 10.56
CA GLU A 200 -5.65 -1.18 9.86
C GLU A 200 -6.19 -2.41 10.57
N PHE A 201 -7.52 -2.47 10.70
CA PHE A 201 -8.30 -3.55 11.31
C PHE A 201 -9.30 -4.11 10.32
N HIS A 202 -9.53 -5.41 10.35
CA HIS A 202 -10.38 -6.09 9.39
C HIS A 202 -11.55 -6.83 10.04
N THR A 203 -12.65 -6.97 9.29
CA THR A 203 -13.67 -7.97 9.59
C THR A 203 -13.28 -9.33 9.03
N ASP A 204 -14.05 -10.35 9.36
CA ASP A 204 -13.91 -11.65 8.70
C ASP A 204 -14.19 -11.51 7.20
N LYS A 205 -13.46 -12.31 6.41
CA LYS A 205 -13.70 -12.39 4.96
C LYS A 205 -15.06 -13.00 4.67
N SER A 206 -15.75 -12.42 3.71
CA SER A 206 -17.11 -12.80 3.32
C SER A 206 -17.23 -14.32 3.03
N GLY A 207 -18.19 -14.97 3.67
CA GLY A 207 -18.44 -16.40 3.50
C GLY A 207 -17.39 -17.32 4.12
N THR A 208 -16.50 -16.79 4.96
CA THR A 208 -15.45 -17.56 5.63
C THR A 208 -15.37 -17.23 7.11
N ASN A 209 -14.65 -18.07 7.87
CA ASN A 209 -14.23 -17.77 9.24
C ASN A 209 -12.72 -17.47 9.26
N ILE A 210 -12.32 -16.48 8.46
CA ILE A 210 -10.95 -15.99 8.31
C ILE A 210 -10.94 -14.51 8.66
N ASN A 211 -10.25 -14.15 9.73
CA ASN A 211 -9.94 -12.77 10.08
C ASN A 211 -8.47 -12.49 9.77
N VAL A 212 -8.22 -11.54 8.87
CA VAL A 212 -6.87 -11.10 8.54
C VAL A 212 -6.34 -10.26 9.70
N GLY A 213 -5.14 -10.57 10.16
CA GLY A 213 -4.51 -9.86 11.27
C GLY A 213 -4.32 -8.37 10.97
N ASP A 214 -4.36 -7.56 12.02
CA ASP A 214 -4.18 -6.11 11.94
C ASP A 214 -2.86 -5.76 11.28
N MET A 215 -2.88 -4.74 10.42
CA MET A 215 -1.72 -4.28 9.66
C MET A 215 -1.23 -2.93 10.18
N GLY A 216 0.08 -2.82 10.33
CA GLY A 216 0.75 -1.55 10.59
C GLY A 216 1.56 -1.13 9.36
N THR A 217 1.40 0.11 8.90
CA THR A 217 2.18 0.65 7.80
C THR A 217 2.80 1.99 8.20
N VAL A 218 4.11 2.12 8.00
CA VAL A 218 4.83 3.40 8.11
C VAL A 218 5.26 3.79 6.72
N GLN A 219 4.91 5.00 6.27
CA GLN A 219 5.29 5.52 4.96
C GLN A 219 5.81 6.95 5.10
N GLY A 220 6.77 7.33 4.27
CA GLY A 220 7.31 8.69 4.33
C GLY A 220 8.57 8.88 3.51
N GLY A 221 9.35 9.90 3.86
CA GLY A 221 10.61 10.14 3.16
C GLY A 221 11.27 11.45 3.53
N VAL A 222 12.39 11.70 2.86
CA VAL A 222 13.18 12.93 2.97
C VAL A 222 13.33 13.53 1.59
N GLY A 223 12.92 14.77 1.42
CA GLY A 223 12.94 15.44 0.13
C GLY A 223 13.43 16.88 0.20
N ARG A 224 13.74 17.40 -0.98
CA ARG A 224 14.09 18.79 -1.19
C ARG A 224 13.20 19.41 -2.25
N THR A 225 12.62 20.56 -1.90
CA THR A 225 11.76 21.36 -2.77
C THR A 225 12.57 22.41 -3.52
N PHE A 226 12.31 22.55 -4.81
CA PHE A 226 12.87 23.54 -5.71
C PHE A 226 11.74 24.36 -6.30
N TYR A 227 11.93 25.67 -6.33
CA TYR A 227 10.97 26.61 -6.92
C TYR A 227 11.55 27.20 -8.21
N LYS A 228 10.81 27.08 -9.30
CA LYS A 228 11.15 27.70 -10.59
C LYS A 228 10.12 28.77 -10.94
N LYS A 229 10.54 30.00 -11.07
CA LYS A 229 9.68 31.12 -11.50
C LYS A 229 9.15 30.82 -12.92
N VAL A 230 7.85 30.90 -13.07
CA VAL A 230 7.12 30.77 -14.34
C VAL A 230 6.17 31.97 -14.47
N SER A 231 5.51 32.10 -15.61
CA SER A 231 4.52 33.19 -15.76
C SER A 231 3.37 33.01 -14.79
N GLY A 232 3.13 34.00 -13.94
CA GLY A 232 2.06 33.99 -12.93
C GLY A 232 2.59 34.11 -11.49
N PRO A 233 1.68 34.24 -10.51
CA PRO A 233 2.02 34.49 -9.12
C PRO A 233 2.53 33.23 -8.39
N ILE A 234 2.21 32.01 -8.87
CA ILE A 234 2.61 30.76 -8.26
C ILE A 234 3.78 30.17 -9.04
N PRO A 235 4.92 29.83 -8.39
CA PRO A 235 6.03 29.16 -9.05
C PRO A 235 5.69 27.71 -9.40
N MET A 236 6.40 27.13 -10.33
CA MET A 236 6.47 25.69 -10.50
C MET A 236 7.23 25.12 -9.31
N ILE A 237 6.70 24.06 -8.71
CA ILE A 237 7.23 23.43 -7.50
C ILE A 237 7.68 22.02 -7.85
N MET A 238 8.93 21.71 -7.59
CA MET A 238 9.48 20.36 -7.77
C MET A 238 9.94 19.84 -6.41
N ASN A 239 9.67 18.58 -6.09
CA ASN A 239 10.19 17.91 -4.90
C ASN A 239 10.88 16.63 -5.34
N LEU A 240 12.14 16.46 -4.92
CA LEU A 240 12.96 15.29 -5.22
C LEU A 240 13.52 14.74 -3.91
N GLY A 241 13.45 13.43 -3.74
CA GLY A 241 13.94 12.80 -2.52
C GLY A 241 13.95 11.29 -2.56
N VAL A 242 14.03 10.72 -1.37
CA VAL A 242 13.95 9.28 -1.12
C VAL A 242 12.71 9.04 -0.26
N ALA A 243 11.80 8.24 -0.78
CA ALA A 243 10.61 7.76 -0.08
C ALA A 243 10.77 6.29 0.29
N GLY A 244 9.98 5.84 1.23
CA GLY A 244 9.97 4.44 1.61
C GLY A 244 8.83 4.08 2.54
N TYR A 245 8.70 2.79 2.77
CA TYR A 245 7.69 2.23 3.64
C TYR A 245 8.19 1.02 4.42
N ALA A 246 7.50 0.73 5.52
CA ALA A 246 7.55 -0.52 6.26
C ALA A 246 6.11 -0.97 6.49
N GLN A 247 5.75 -2.15 6.01
CA GLN A 247 4.44 -2.76 6.28
C GLN A 247 4.64 -4.08 7.01
N PHE A 248 3.84 -4.32 8.05
CA PHE A 248 3.95 -5.49 8.90
C PHE A 248 2.62 -5.83 9.56
N LYS A 249 2.37 -7.13 9.77
CA LYS A 249 1.25 -7.57 10.61
C LYS A 249 1.55 -7.33 12.09
N VAL A 250 0.61 -6.67 12.77
CA VAL A 250 0.64 -6.42 14.22
C VAL A 250 0.12 -7.65 14.96
N THR A 251 -1.00 -8.22 14.51
CA THR A 251 -1.58 -9.47 15.00
C THR A 251 -1.51 -10.55 13.93
N GLY A 252 -1.57 -11.81 14.30
CA GLY A 252 -1.62 -12.92 13.34
C GLY A 252 -3.04 -13.14 12.82
N ASP A 253 -3.14 -13.76 11.64
CA ASP A 253 -4.42 -14.19 11.09
C ASP A 253 -5.11 -15.20 12.03
N SER A 254 -6.44 -15.14 12.13
CA SER A 254 -7.24 -15.95 13.02
C SER A 254 -8.50 -16.50 12.34
N GLY A 255 -9.13 -17.49 12.97
CA GLY A 255 -10.34 -18.14 12.47
C GLY A 255 -10.15 -19.63 12.18
N SER A 256 -11.25 -20.37 12.10
CA SER A 256 -11.21 -21.83 11.92
C SER A 256 -10.71 -22.25 10.53
N ASP A 257 -10.95 -21.41 9.53
CA ASP A 257 -10.66 -21.71 8.13
C ASP A 257 -9.21 -21.37 7.73
N ILE A 258 -8.43 -20.79 8.66
CA ILE A 258 -6.99 -20.56 8.45
C ILE A 258 -6.24 -21.89 8.56
N PRO A 259 -5.45 -22.27 7.55
CA PRO A 259 -4.57 -23.42 7.64
C PRO A 259 -3.69 -23.35 8.89
N PRO A 260 -3.59 -24.44 9.70
CA PRO A 260 -2.81 -24.41 10.95
C PRO A 260 -1.38 -23.94 10.79
N ALA A 261 -0.76 -24.20 9.63
CA ALA A 261 0.60 -23.79 9.31
C ALA A 261 0.76 -22.27 9.10
N LEU A 262 -0.33 -21.54 8.92
CA LEU A 262 -0.32 -20.07 8.73
C LEU A 262 -0.79 -19.30 9.96
N ARG A 263 -1.29 -19.98 10.98
CA ARG A 263 -1.79 -19.34 12.20
C ARG A 263 -0.66 -18.68 12.99
N GLY A 264 -0.89 -17.43 13.40
CA GLY A 264 0.02 -16.68 14.28
C GLY A 264 1.28 -16.17 13.61
N TYR A 265 1.52 -16.46 12.34
CA TYR A 265 2.63 -15.87 11.61
C TYR A 265 2.33 -14.42 11.22
N LYS A 266 3.38 -13.61 11.22
CA LYS A 266 3.32 -12.19 10.89
C LYS A 266 4.26 -11.89 9.74
N ASP A 267 3.70 -11.39 8.66
CA ASP A 267 4.48 -10.95 7.51
C ASP A 267 5.04 -9.54 7.70
N ARG A 268 6.05 -9.20 6.92
CA ARG A 268 6.60 -7.84 6.85
C ARG A 268 7.34 -7.62 5.55
N VAL A 269 7.46 -6.35 5.17
CA VAL A 269 8.31 -5.90 4.04
C VAL A 269 8.71 -4.46 4.24
N PHE A 270 9.82 -4.06 3.64
CA PHE A 270 10.30 -2.70 3.56
C PHE A 270 10.52 -2.33 2.10
N GLY A 271 10.24 -1.08 1.75
CA GLY A 271 10.55 -0.50 0.45
C GLY A 271 11.28 0.83 0.62
N LEU A 272 12.22 1.15 -0.26
CA LEU A 272 12.95 2.41 -0.22
C LEU A 272 13.44 2.77 -1.62
N GLY A 273 13.22 4.01 -2.05
CA GLY A 273 13.72 4.44 -3.34
C GLY A 273 13.41 5.90 -3.70
N PRO A 274 13.77 6.33 -4.92
CA PRO A 274 13.61 7.71 -5.34
C PRO A 274 12.15 8.08 -5.59
N GLU A 275 11.80 9.32 -5.25
CA GLU A 275 10.56 9.97 -5.61
C GLU A 275 10.84 11.33 -6.22
N PHE A 276 10.14 11.63 -7.30
CA PHE A 276 10.07 12.95 -7.91
C PHE A 276 8.61 13.36 -8.08
N ASN A 277 8.28 14.56 -7.64
CA ASN A 277 6.99 15.16 -7.95
C ASN A 277 7.16 16.61 -8.42
N ILE A 278 6.21 17.08 -9.25
CA ILE A 278 6.19 18.41 -9.82
C ILE A 278 4.76 18.94 -9.86
N TYR A 279 4.58 20.18 -9.41
CA TYR A 279 3.35 20.94 -9.57
C TYR A 279 3.55 22.06 -10.60
N ILE A 280 2.69 22.07 -11.63
CA ILE A 280 2.69 23.04 -12.74
C ILE A 280 1.49 23.98 -12.57
N PRO A 281 1.69 25.26 -12.23
CA PRO A 281 0.61 26.13 -11.75
C PRO A 281 -0.46 26.49 -12.79
N LYS A 282 -0.07 26.73 -14.06
CA LYS A 282 -1.06 27.15 -15.08
C LYS A 282 -2.14 26.11 -15.35
N PRO A 283 -1.80 24.84 -15.68
CA PRO A 283 -2.79 23.79 -15.82
C PRO A 283 -3.27 23.27 -14.45
N ARG A 284 -2.68 23.74 -13.32
CA ARG A 284 -2.95 23.25 -11.96
C ARG A 284 -2.73 21.75 -11.83
N LEU A 285 -1.70 21.24 -12.47
CA LEU A 285 -1.40 19.83 -12.62
C LEU A 285 -0.23 19.44 -11.72
N SER A 286 -0.35 18.33 -11.03
CA SER A 286 0.75 17.65 -10.34
C SER A 286 1.05 16.30 -10.99
N LEU A 287 2.33 15.98 -11.10
CA LEU A 287 2.81 14.69 -11.58
C LEU A 287 3.77 14.10 -10.55
N LEU A 288 3.69 12.81 -10.32
CA LEU A 288 4.56 12.08 -9.41
C LEU A 288 5.04 10.79 -10.06
N VAL A 289 6.31 10.47 -9.83
CA VAL A 289 6.90 9.16 -10.12
C VAL A 289 7.67 8.71 -8.88
N ARG A 290 7.47 7.45 -8.48
CA ARG A 290 8.18 6.81 -7.37
C ARG A 290 8.55 5.39 -7.76
N TYR A 291 9.72 4.95 -7.31
CA TYR A 291 10.22 3.59 -7.48
C TYR A 291 10.83 3.11 -6.17
N GLU A 292 10.29 2.06 -5.61
CA GLU A 292 10.69 1.53 -4.30
C GLU A 292 10.93 0.02 -4.42
N PRO A 293 12.18 -0.43 -4.67
CA PRO A 293 12.56 -1.83 -4.54
C PRO A 293 12.39 -2.29 -3.09
N GLU A 294 11.82 -3.49 -2.94
CA GLU A 294 11.57 -4.09 -1.63
C GLU A 294 12.77 -4.90 -1.12
N PHE A 295 12.86 -4.99 0.20
CA PHE A 295 13.84 -5.78 0.93
C PHE A 295 13.29 -6.26 2.27
N GLY A 296 13.96 -7.24 2.88
CA GLY A 296 13.64 -7.73 4.22
C GLY A 296 12.26 -8.36 4.37
N ALA A 297 11.66 -8.80 3.27
CA ALA A 297 10.38 -9.49 3.28
C ALA A 297 10.46 -10.81 4.06
N ARG A 298 9.38 -11.13 4.77
CA ARG A 298 9.12 -12.43 5.41
C ARG A 298 7.69 -12.83 5.18
N LEU A 299 7.46 -14.11 4.87
CA LEU A 299 6.14 -14.71 4.60
C LEU A 299 5.31 -13.95 3.56
N ARG A 300 5.98 -13.38 2.57
CA ARG A 300 5.31 -12.66 1.48
C ARG A 300 6.21 -12.48 0.27
N THR A 301 5.66 -11.94 -0.79
CA THR A 301 6.40 -11.52 -1.97
C THR A 301 7.38 -10.39 -1.62
N GLN A 302 8.50 -10.34 -2.35
CA GLN A 302 9.47 -9.24 -2.35
C GLN A 302 9.69 -8.79 -3.78
N GLY A 303 9.17 -7.64 -4.11
CA GLY A 303 9.14 -7.11 -5.47
C GLY A 303 9.65 -5.67 -5.56
N GLN A 304 8.97 -4.91 -6.39
CA GLN A 304 9.28 -3.51 -6.64
C GLN A 304 7.98 -2.74 -6.76
N THR A 305 7.87 -1.64 -6.05
CA THR A 305 6.73 -0.74 -6.18
C THR A 305 7.07 0.39 -7.14
N VAL A 306 6.25 0.58 -8.16
CA VAL A 306 6.34 1.70 -9.09
C VAL A 306 5.02 2.47 -9.04
N VAL A 307 5.09 3.76 -8.78
CA VAL A 307 3.90 4.63 -8.70
C VAL A 307 4.03 5.78 -9.68
N PHE A 308 2.98 5.96 -10.48
CA PHE A 308 2.77 7.15 -11.30
C PHE A 308 1.49 7.83 -10.83
N SER A 309 1.51 9.13 -10.66
CA SER A 309 0.31 9.87 -10.28
C SER A 309 0.18 11.15 -11.11
N ILE A 310 -1.05 11.43 -11.49
CA ILE A 310 -1.48 12.69 -12.09
C ILE A 310 -2.56 13.28 -11.18
N GLY A 311 -2.37 14.53 -10.76
CA GLY A 311 -3.33 15.22 -9.92
C GLY A 311 -3.71 16.57 -10.53
N TRP A 312 -4.96 16.96 -10.40
CA TRP A 312 -5.48 18.23 -10.89
C TRP A 312 -6.26 18.95 -9.79
N VAL A 313 -5.94 20.24 -9.62
CA VAL A 313 -6.70 21.12 -8.72
C VAL A 313 -7.91 21.67 -9.47
N ALA A 314 -9.05 20.99 -9.37
CA ALA A 314 -10.29 21.38 -10.05
C ALA A 314 -10.80 22.72 -9.53
N LYS A 315 -10.74 22.94 -8.20
CA LYS A 315 -11.17 24.20 -7.57
C LYS A 315 -10.28 24.50 -6.36
N SER A 316 -9.68 25.68 -6.30
CA SER A 316 -9.05 26.19 -5.08
C SER A 316 -10.11 26.88 -4.22
N LEU A 317 -10.14 26.52 -2.92
CA LEU A 317 -10.99 27.15 -1.90
C LEU A 317 -10.18 28.04 -0.96
N VAL A 318 -8.89 28.21 -1.21
CA VAL A 318 -8.01 29.13 -0.45
C VAL A 318 -8.55 30.54 -0.61
N LYS A 319 -8.90 31.19 0.51
CA LYS A 319 -9.29 32.60 0.52
C LYS A 319 -8.09 33.44 0.09
N GLN A 320 -8.25 34.24 -0.98
CA GLN A 320 -7.23 35.21 -1.32
C GLN A 320 -7.21 36.29 -0.24
N PRO A 321 -6.04 36.71 0.24
CA PRO A 321 -5.99 37.91 1.09
C PRO A 321 -6.50 39.10 0.26
N HIS A 322 -7.48 39.80 0.82
CA HIS A 322 -8.00 41.05 0.29
C HIS A 322 -6.99 42.17 0.41
#